data_3a1ec4f44d54b63d46fffd178bc8136e
#
_entry.id   3a1ec4f44d54b63d46fffd178bc8136e
#
_cell.length_a   1.000
_cell.length_b   1.000
_cell.length_c   1.000
_cell.angle_alpha   90.00
_cell.angle_beta   90.00
_cell.angle_gamma   90.00
#
_symmetry.space_group_name_H-M   'P 1'
#
loop_
_entity.id
_entity.type
_entity.pdbx_description
1 polymer ?
#
loop_
_entity_poly.entity_id
_entity_poly.type
_entity_poly.pdbx_seq_one_letter_code
_entity_poly.pdbx_strand_id
1 'polypeptide(L)'
;MKFSIFDGPREDRPMLALLLLFLGVSILSLQDSTVKLIAPQTSFWQVQVVRSAFNLVMVCGLAMLVGGLALLWPRRFWPAAARAVLLALCMGFFFGAAQQVSVTQMATGLYTYPLFVTLLAGPLLGERIGVWRLGALALGAVGCGFVLNPFADAFTIYQVVPVFAGFFYACNILVLRRYCSRESPLALAFVVNLVFIVTGSLGALVMALLPVDPALRAQLSVLLTGWPELTAVLVAILAGLAVLNLFGNLFL
;
A
#
# COMPACT_ATOMS: atom_id res chain seq x y z
N MET A 1 -9.32 7.45 -34.41
CA MET A 1 -9.86 6.35 -33.59
C MET A 1 -9.34 6.59 -32.16
N LYS A 2 -10.13 7.25 -31.28
CA LYS A 2 -9.72 7.49 -29.89
C LYS A 2 -9.92 6.18 -29.12
N PHE A 3 -8.86 5.46 -28.85
CA PHE A 3 -8.89 4.36 -27.88
C PHE A 3 -9.10 4.99 -26.49
N SER A 4 -10.32 4.92 -25.97
CA SER A 4 -10.59 5.20 -24.56
C SER A 4 -10.27 3.93 -23.77
N ILE A 5 -9.15 3.94 -23.06
CA ILE A 5 -8.73 2.86 -22.14
C ILE A 5 -9.75 2.71 -20.99
N PHE A 6 -10.69 3.65 -20.86
CA PHE A 6 -11.70 3.72 -19.80
C PHE A 6 -13.10 3.32 -20.27
N ASP A 7 -13.30 2.92 -21.53
CA ASP A 7 -14.55 2.27 -21.95
C ASP A 7 -14.54 0.86 -21.35
N GLY A 8 -15.47 0.59 -20.46
CA GLY A 8 -15.64 -0.73 -19.84
C GLY A 8 -15.70 -1.84 -20.90
N PRO A 9 -15.32 -3.06 -20.56
CA PRO A 9 -15.29 -4.16 -21.50
C PRO A 9 -16.67 -4.35 -22.14
N ARG A 10 -16.72 -4.33 -23.47
CA ARG A 10 -17.96 -4.54 -24.24
C ARG A 10 -18.48 -5.98 -24.19
N GLU A 11 -17.70 -6.89 -23.65
CA GLU A 11 -18.02 -8.30 -23.42
C GLU A 11 -17.44 -8.71 -22.06
N ASP A 12 -18.25 -9.42 -21.26
CA ASP A 12 -17.81 -10.04 -20.03
C ASP A 12 -16.84 -11.19 -20.35
N ARG A 13 -15.53 -10.96 -20.06
CA ARG A 13 -14.48 -11.97 -20.22
C ARG A 13 -13.92 -12.37 -18.84
N PRO A 14 -14.65 -13.17 -18.07
CA PRO A 14 -14.30 -13.46 -16.69
C PRO A 14 -12.93 -14.14 -16.55
N MET A 15 -12.57 -15.02 -17.52
CA MET A 15 -11.26 -15.68 -17.51
C MET A 15 -10.10 -14.71 -17.71
N LEU A 16 -10.26 -13.72 -18.61
CA LEU A 16 -9.25 -12.69 -18.81
C LEU A 16 -9.11 -11.80 -17.56
N ALA A 17 -10.23 -11.43 -16.95
CA ALA A 17 -10.22 -10.66 -15.70
C ALA A 17 -9.51 -11.41 -14.56
N LEU A 18 -9.75 -12.71 -14.41
CA LEU A 18 -9.06 -13.56 -13.43
C LEU A 18 -7.55 -13.65 -13.71
N LEU A 19 -7.16 -13.82 -14.97
CA LEU A 19 -5.74 -13.85 -15.35
C LEU A 19 -5.04 -12.52 -15.06
N LEU A 20 -5.67 -11.38 -15.40
CA LEU A 20 -5.11 -10.06 -15.12
C LEU A 20 -5.00 -9.81 -13.61
N LEU A 21 -6.02 -10.17 -12.85
CA LEU A 21 -5.99 -10.09 -11.38
C LEU A 21 -4.86 -10.94 -10.80
N PHE A 22 -4.71 -12.19 -11.27
CA PHE A 22 -3.64 -13.09 -10.82
C PHE A 22 -2.25 -12.52 -11.13
N LEU A 23 -2.05 -11.99 -12.35
CA LEU A 23 -0.81 -11.34 -12.74
C LEU A 23 -0.53 -10.10 -11.90
N GLY A 24 -1.53 -9.24 -11.69
CA GLY A 24 -1.42 -8.04 -10.86
C GLY A 24 -0.99 -8.36 -9.43
N VAL A 25 -1.67 -9.30 -8.78
CA VAL A 25 -1.33 -9.73 -7.42
C VAL A 25 0.06 -10.36 -7.36
N SER A 26 0.44 -11.19 -8.35
CA SER A 26 1.77 -11.81 -8.41
C SER A 26 2.89 -10.76 -8.54
N ILE A 27 2.70 -9.74 -9.38
CA ILE A 27 3.63 -8.62 -9.54
C ILE A 27 3.78 -7.85 -8.22
N LEU A 28 2.67 -7.54 -7.53
CA LEU A 28 2.72 -6.84 -6.26
C LEU A 28 3.39 -7.68 -5.15
N SER A 29 3.13 -8.98 -5.11
CA SER A 29 3.82 -9.89 -4.16
C SER A 29 5.34 -9.96 -4.41
N LEU A 30 5.75 -9.98 -5.67
CA LEU A 30 7.17 -9.91 -6.03
C LEU A 30 7.79 -8.59 -5.57
N GLN A 31 7.09 -7.48 -5.77
CA GLN A 31 7.51 -6.17 -5.30
C GLN A 31 7.69 -6.14 -3.79
N ASP A 32 6.71 -6.61 -3.00
CA ASP A 32 6.77 -6.62 -1.54
C ASP A 32 7.92 -7.48 -1.02
N SER A 33 8.13 -8.63 -1.64
CA SER A 33 9.26 -9.52 -1.33
C SER A 33 10.60 -8.84 -1.62
N THR A 34 10.71 -8.14 -2.74
CA THR A 34 11.93 -7.41 -3.11
C THR A 34 12.22 -6.26 -2.14
N VAL A 35 11.19 -5.48 -1.74
CA VAL A 35 11.36 -4.44 -0.72
C VAL A 35 11.88 -5.02 0.59
N LYS A 36 11.38 -6.19 1.00
CA LYS A 36 11.89 -6.87 2.19
C LYS A 36 13.36 -7.28 2.06
N LEU A 37 13.79 -7.75 0.89
CA LEU A 37 15.20 -8.12 0.65
C LEU A 37 16.15 -6.93 0.74
N ILE A 38 15.74 -5.75 0.28
CA ILE A 38 16.57 -4.53 0.35
C ILE A 38 16.42 -3.77 1.67
N ALA A 39 15.48 -4.15 2.53
CA ALA A 39 15.20 -3.48 3.81
C ALA A 39 16.44 -3.27 4.71
N PRO A 40 17.43 -4.18 4.77
CA PRO A 40 18.65 -3.93 5.54
C PRO A 40 19.55 -2.82 4.99
N GLN A 41 19.41 -2.46 3.71
CA GLN A 41 20.28 -1.50 3.01
C GLN A 41 19.63 -0.13 2.83
N THR A 42 18.36 0.03 3.20
CA THR A 42 17.58 1.24 2.96
C THR A 42 16.65 1.53 4.14
N SER A 43 16.01 2.70 4.13
CA SER A 43 14.93 3.01 5.07
C SER A 43 13.57 3.00 4.37
N PHE A 44 12.52 2.80 5.14
CA PHE A 44 11.14 2.94 4.66
C PHE A 44 10.90 4.28 3.98
N TRP A 45 11.43 5.36 4.58
CA TRP A 45 11.29 6.72 4.09
C TRP A 45 11.96 6.91 2.73
N GLN A 46 13.17 6.39 2.57
CA GLN A 46 13.93 6.47 1.32
C GLN A 46 13.23 5.68 0.20
N VAL A 47 12.78 4.45 0.48
CA VAL A 47 12.01 3.64 -0.47
C VAL A 47 10.74 4.37 -0.89
N GLN A 48 10.02 4.96 0.07
CA GLN A 48 8.77 5.67 -0.21
C GLN A 48 9.00 6.89 -1.11
N VAL A 49 10.02 7.71 -0.85
CA VAL A 49 10.32 8.91 -1.65
C VAL A 49 10.79 8.52 -3.05
N VAL A 50 11.82 7.70 -3.16
CA VAL A 50 12.47 7.39 -4.44
C VAL A 50 11.51 6.64 -5.37
N ARG A 51 10.83 5.60 -4.87
CA ARG A 51 9.85 4.86 -5.67
C ARG A 51 8.69 5.75 -6.11
N SER A 52 8.18 6.61 -5.21
CA SER A 52 7.06 7.50 -5.55
C SER A 52 7.48 8.60 -6.53
N ALA A 53 8.72 9.06 -6.50
CA ALA A 53 9.24 10.00 -7.50
C ALA A 53 9.24 9.37 -8.90
N PHE A 54 9.72 8.13 -9.06
CA PHE A 54 9.64 7.41 -10.33
C PHE A 54 8.19 7.16 -10.76
N ASN A 55 7.32 6.71 -9.85
CA ASN A 55 5.91 6.54 -10.14
C ASN A 55 5.25 7.85 -10.59
N LEU A 56 5.57 8.96 -9.94
CA LEU A 56 5.02 10.27 -10.29
C LEU A 56 5.39 10.67 -11.73
N VAL A 57 6.65 10.48 -12.13
CA VAL A 57 7.11 10.72 -13.50
C VAL A 57 6.32 9.85 -14.50
N MET A 58 6.15 8.57 -14.20
CA MET A 58 5.40 7.65 -15.08
C MET A 58 3.90 8.02 -15.17
N VAL A 59 3.27 8.37 -14.03
CA VAL A 59 1.86 8.81 -14.00
C VAL A 59 1.67 10.11 -14.79
N CYS A 60 2.60 11.06 -14.66
CA CYS A 60 2.59 12.29 -15.47
C CYS A 60 2.77 12.00 -16.96
N GLY A 61 3.71 11.11 -17.32
CA GLY A 61 3.91 10.68 -18.70
C GLY A 61 2.66 10.02 -19.28
N LEU A 62 2.04 9.12 -18.53
CA LEU A 62 0.80 8.46 -18.96
C LEU A 62 -0.35 9.47 -19.11
N ALA A 63 -0.48 10.44 -18.20
CA ALA A 63 -1.50 11.48 -18.31
C ALA A 63 -1.31 12.33 -19.58
N MET A 64 -0.06 12.69 -19.94
CA MET A 64 0.23 13.42 -21.19
C MET A 64 -0.19 12.63 -22.44
N LEU A 65 0.03 11.31 -22.44
CA LEU A 65 -0.34 10.43 -23.55
C LEU A 65 -1.85 10.24 -23.71
N VAL A 66 -2.60 10.24 -22.60
CA VAL A 66 -4.04 9.90 -22.60
C VAL A 66 -4.93 11.12 -22.78
N GLY A 67 -4.59 12.27 -22.20
CA GLY A 67 -5.48 13.44 -22.29
C GLY A 67 -4.97 14.71 -21.63
N GLY A 68 -3.70 14.73 -21.21
CA GLY A 68 -3.05 15.90 -20.65
C GLY A 68 -3.03 15.94 -19.11
N LEU A 69 -2.23 16.85 -18.57
CA LEU A 69 -1.96 16.98 -17.14
C LEU A 69 -3.20 17.37 -16.31
N ALA A 70 -4.25 17.89 -16.93
CA ALA A 70 -5.50 18.20 -16.27
C ALA A 70 -6.17 16.97 -15.62
N LEU A 71 -5.89 15.76 -16.16
CA LEU A 71 -6.37 14.48 -15.58
C LEU A 71 -5.75 14.13 -14.23
N LEU A 72 -4.65 14.77 -13.86
CA LEU A 72 -3.95 14.52 -12.59
C LEU A 72 -4.58 15.25 -11.41
N TRP A 73 -5.43 16.26 -11.67
CA TRP A 73 -6.02 17.02 -10.59
C TRP A 73 -7.34 16.40 -10.15
N PRO A 74 -7.47 15.95 -8.88
CA PRO A 74 -8.71 15.38 -8.38
C PRO A 74 -9.76 16.47 -8.20
N ARG A 75 -11.03 16.14 -8.40
CA ARG A 75 -12.16 17.04 -8.14
C ARG A 75 -12.26 17.41 -6.66
N ARG A 76 -11.90 16.45 -5.78
CA ARG A 76 -11.90 16.63 -4.33
C ARG A 76 -10.54 16.28 -3.77
N PHE A 77 -9.68 17.28 -3.60
CA PHE A 77 -8.30 17.08 -3.13
C PHE A 77 -8.21 16.47 -1.72
N TRP A 78 -8.97 17.01 -0.76
CA TRP A 78 -8.87 16.60 0.65
C TRP A 78 -9.21 15.13 0.91
N PRO A 79 -10.31 14.55 0.38
CA PRO A 79 -10.55 13.11 0.50
C PRO A 79 -9.48 12.27 -0.17
N ALA A 80 -8.95 12.69 -1.33
CA ALA A 80 -7.86 12.00 -2.00
C ALA A 80 -6.57 12.04 -1.18
N ALA A 81 -6.24 13.17 -0.55
CA ALA A 81 -5.10 13.32 0.34
C ALA A 81 -5.27 12.49 1.62
N ALA A 82 -6.45 12.53 2.27
CA ALA A 82 -6.74 11.73 3.45
C ALA A 82 -6.58 10.22 3.16
N ARG A 83 -7.11 9.75 2.02
CA ARG A 83 -6.90 8.39 1.54
C ARG A 83 -5.42 8.06 1.37
N ALA A 84 -4.64 8.98 0.79
CA ALA A 84 -3.21 8.78 0.56
C ALA A 84 -2.42 8.72 1.88
N VAL A 85 -2.78 9.52 2.88
CA VAL A 85 -2.20 9.46 4.23
C VAL A 85 -2.52 8.12 4.90
N LEU A 86 -3.77 7.64 4.82
CA LEU A 86 -4.14 6.33 5.35
C LEU A 86 -3.33 5.20 4.69
N LEU A 87 -3.07 5.32 3.38
CA LEU A 87 -2.24 4.37 2.66
C LEU A 87 -0.76 4.48 3.07
N ALA A 88 -0.25 5.69 3.34
CA ALA A 88 1.10 5.89 3.88
C ALA A 88 1.25 5.25 5.26
N LEU A 89 0.27 5.41 6.14
CA LEU A 89 0.23 4.74 7.44
C LEU A 89 0.19 3.21 7.28
N CYS A 90 -0.66 2.72 6.39
CA CYS A 90 -0.72 1.28 6.07
C CYS A 90 0.67 0.76 5.67
N MET A 91 1.36 1.42 4.74
CA MET A 91 2.71 1.02 4.31
C MET A 91 3.73 1.12 5.43
N GLY A 92 3.64 2.14 6.30
CA GLY A 92 4.49 2.31 7.48
C GLY A 92 4.36 1.14 8.45
N PHE A 93 3.14 0.72 8.78
CA PHE A 93 2.89 -0.44 9.64
C PHE A 93 3.26 -1.76 8.96
N PHE A 94 3.03 -1.88 7.65
CA PHE A 94 3.38 -3.09 6.89
C PHE A 94 4.88 -3.32 6.84
N PHE A 95 5.65 -2.33 6.38
CA PHE A 95 7.10 -2.45 6.27
C PHE A 95 7.85 -2.20 7.57
N GLY A 96 7.21 -1.54 8.55
CA GLY A 96 7.81 -1.27 9.85
C GLY A 96 8.17 -2.54 10.64
N ALA A 97 7.41 -3.61 10.44
CA ALA A 97 7.70 -4.91 11.04
C ALA A 97 8.54 -5.84 10.14
N ALA A 98 8.95 -5.40 8.95
CA ALA A 98 9.55 -6.27 7.92
C ALA A 98 10.81 -7.04 8.36
N GLN A 99 11.57 -6.48 9.31
CA GLN A 99 12.77 -7.14 9.85
C GLN A 99 12.45 -8.17 10.93
N GLN A 100 11.31 -8.04 11.60
CA GLN A 100 10.94 -8.83 12.78
C GLN A 100 10.00 -10.00 12.48
N VAL A 101 9.31 -9.94 11.32
CA VAL A 101 8.29 -10.94 10.96
C VAL A 101 8.52 -11.50 9.55
N SER A 102 7.97 -12.68 9.28
CA SER A 102 8.04 -13.29 7.94
C SER A 102 7.15 -12.54 6.94
N VAL A 103 7.42 -12.70 5.63
CA VAL A 103 6.57 -12.15 4.55
C VAL A 103 5.14 -12.68 4.67
N THR A 104 4.99 -13.95 5.04
CA THR A 104 3.68 -14.58 5.25
C THR A 104 2.90 -13.90 6.37
N GLN A 105 3.55 -13.60 7.50
CA GLN A 105 2.91 -12.90 8.61
C GLN A 105 2.55 -11.45 8.25
N MET A 106 3.42 -10.74 7.52
CA MET A 106 3.13 -9.41 6.99
C MET A 106 1.89 -9.43 6.09
N ALA A 107 1.86 -10.34 5.11
CA ALA A 107 0.73 -10.49 4.19
C ALA A 107 -0.55 -10.88 4.92
N THR A 108 -0.48 -11.82 5.89
CA THR A 108 -1.65 -12.23 6.69
C THR A 108 -2.20 -11.06 7.48
N GLY A 109 -1.35 -10.26 8.13
CA GLY A 109 -1.78 -9.06 8.84
C GLY A 109 -2.47 -8.06 7.91
N LEU A 110 -1.90 -7.77 6.75
CA LEU A 110 -2.52 -6.89 5.75
C LEU A 110 -3.86 -7.46 5.27
N TYR A 111 -3.93 -8.76 4.98
CA TYR A 111 -5.16 -9.41 4.50
C TYR A 111 -6.27 -9.53 5.56
N THR A 112 -6.08 -9.01 6.77
CA THR A 112 -7.20 -8.75 7.70
C THR A 112 -8.07 -7.57 7.26
N TYR A 113 -7.64 -6.78 6.25
CA TYR A 113 -8.40 -5.61 5.79
C TYR A 113 -9.86 -5.89 5.40
N PRO A 114 -10.25 -7.05 4.80
CA PRO A 114 -11.66 -7.30 4.49
C PRO A 114 -12.53 -7.41 5.74
N LEU A 115 -11.95 -7.89 6.87
CA LEU A 115 -12.62 -7.95 8.16
C LEU A 115 -12.96 -6.53 8.61
N PHE A 116 -11.98 -5.63 8.61
CA PHE A 116 -12.17 -4.22 8.99
C PHE A 116 -13.08 -3.47 8.02
N VAL A 117 -12.95 -3.69 6.68
CA VAL A 117 -13.86 -3.09 5.69
C VAL A 117 -15.30 -3.47 6.01
N THR A 118 -15.56 -4.74 6.28
CA THR A 118 -16.93 -5.20 6.55
C THR A 118 -17.45 -4.65 7.87
N LEU A 119 -16.65 -4.68 8.94
CA LEU A 119 -17.05 -4.15 10.25
C LEU A 119 -17.33 -2.64 10.21
N LEU A 120 -16.51 -1.89 9.47
CA LEU A 120 -16.62 -0.43 9.38
C LEU A 120 -17.64 0.02 8.31
N ALA A 121 -18.00 -0.83 7.33
CA ALA A 121 -18.98 -0.47 6.30
C ALA A 121 -20.37 -0.17 6.89
N GLY A 122 -20.77 -0.87 7.96
CA GLY A 122 -22.02 -0.60 8.67
C GLY A 122 -22.09 0.86 9.15
N PRO A 123 -21.25 1.27 10.09
CA PRO A 123 -21.31 2.63 10.66
C PRO A 123 -20.90 3.72 9.67
N LEU A 124 -20.00 3.46 8.70
CA LEU A 124 -19.49 4.50 7.80
C LEU A 124 -20.29 4.63 6.50
N LEU A 125 -20.83 3.54 5.96
CA LEU A 125 -21.55 3.53 4.68
C LEU A 125 -23.05 3.25 4.86
N GLY A 126 -23.51 2.88 6.07
CA GLY A 126 -24.89 2.49 6.34
C GLY A 126 -25.27 1.10 5.78
N GLU A 127 -24.28 0.26 5.45
CA GLU A 127 -24.50 -1.08 4.94
C GLU A 127 -24.95 -2.03 6.07
N ARG A 128 -25.96 -2.87 5.79
CA ARG A 128 -26.39 -3.92 6.73
C ARG A 128 -25.49 -5.14 6.56
N ILE A 129 -24.86 -5.56 7.65
CA ILE A 129 -24.00 -6.76 7.66
C ILE A 129 -24.90 -7.97 7.90
N GLY A 130 -25.04 -8.84 6.89
CA GLY A 130 -25.78 -10.09 7.04
C GLY A 130 -25.03 -11.13 7.89
N VAL A 131 -25.77 -12.04 8.51
CA VAL A 131 -25.23 -13.08 9.41
C VAL A 131 -24.20 -13.97 8.70
N TRP A 132 -24.40 -14.29 7.44
CA TRP A 132 -23.44 -15.06 6.62
C TRP A 132 -22.09 -14.35 6.45
N ARG A 133 -22.12 -13.03 6.26
CA ARG A 133 -20.88 -12.22 6.19
C ARG A 133 -20.17 -12.22 7.54
N LEU A 134 -20.91 -12.15 8.65
CA LEU A 134 -20.33 -12.20 9.99
C LEU A 134 -19.68 -13.56 10.27
N GLY A 135 -20.31 -14.66 9.86
CA GLY A 135 -19.74 -16.00 9.95
C GLY A 135 -18.45 -16.15 9.12
N ALA A 136 -18.43 -15.65 7.90
CA ALA A 136 -17.23 -15.65 7.05
C ALA A 136 -16.10 -14.82 7.66
N LEU A 137 -16.42 -13.66 8.28
CA LEU A 137 -15.48 -12.82 9.02
C LEU A 137 -14.85 -13.58 10.20
N ALA A 138 -15.67 -14.26 11.00
CA ALA A 138 -15.18 -15.03 12.13
C ALA A 138 -14.21 -16.15 11.67
N LEU A 139 -14.57 -16.88 10.62
CA LEU A 139 -13.69 -17.90 10.03
C LEU A 139 -12.37 -17.30 9.51
N GLY A 140 -12.44 -16.15 8.82
CA GLY A 140 -11.26 -15.44 8.35
C GLY A 140 -10.36 -14.97 9.49
N ALA A 141 -10.95 -14.44 10.55
CA ALA A 141 -10.20 -14.01 11.75
C ALA A 141 -9.49 -15.19 12.45
N VAL A 142 -10.17 -16.33 12.55
CA VAL A 142 -9.56 -17.57 13.08
C VAL A 142 -8.41 -18.02 12.20
N GLY A 143 -8.58 -18.02 10.86
CA GLY A 143 -7.51 -18.37 9.92
C GLY A 143 -6.28 -17.45 10.05
N CYS A 144 -6.48 -16.14 10.16
CA CYS A 144 -5.38 -15.20 10.43
C CYS A 144 -4.72 -15.49 11.79
N GLY A 145 -5.51 -15.82 12.82
CA GLY A 145 -5.01 -16.19 14.14
C GLY A 145 -4.08 -17.41 14.10
N PHE A 146 -4.37 -18.41 13.30
CA PHE A 146 -3.50 -19.58 13.15
C PHE A 146 -2.14 -19.22 12.51
N VAL A 147 -2.12 -18.32 11.53
CA VAL A 147 -0.85 -17.91 10.89
C VAL A 147 -0.02 -16.99 11.80
N LEU A 148 -0.67 -16.06 12.49
CA LEU A 148 0.00 -15.17 13.44
C LEU A 148 0.44 -15.90 14.71
N ASN A 149 -0.21 -17.02 15.04
CA ASN A 149 0.08 -17.91 16.17
C ASN A 149 0.35 -17.18 17.49
N PRO A 150 -0.66 -16.43 18.02
CA PRO A 150 -0.47 -15.59 19.21
C PRO A 150 -0.20 -16.38 20.51
N PHE A 151 -0.36 -17.69 20.49
CA PHE A 151 -0.14 -18.58 21.64
C PHE A 151 1.20 -19.31 21.60
N ALA A 152 2.07 -19.02 20.59
CA ALA A 152 3.41 -19.60 20.53
C ALA A 152 4.34 -18.95 21.57
N ASP A 153 5.25 -19.74 22.14
CA ASP A 153 6.27 -19.24 23.09
C ASP A 153 7.15 -18.12 22.50
N ALA A 154 7.33 -18.11 21.18
CA ALA A 154 8.10 -17.10 20.45
C ALA A 154 7.23 -15.93 19.91
N PHE A 155 6.00 -15.75 20.42
CA PHE A 155 5.14 -14.66 19.98
C PHE A 155 5.71 -13.30 20.39
N THR A 156 5.76 -12.38 19.43
CA THR A 156 6.19 -11.01 19.65
C THR A 156 5.13 -10.01 19.18
N ILE A 157 5.10 -8.84 19.82
CA ILE A 157 4.16 -7.76 19.45
C ILE A 157 4.31 -7.34 17.98
N TYR A 158 5.48 -7.53 17.38
CA TYR A 158 5.74 -7.21 15.98
C TYR A 158 4.86 -8.01 15.00
N GLN A 159 4.37 -9.19 15.39
CA GLN A 159 3.45 -9.99 14.56
C GLN A 159 2.06 -9.35 14.46
N VAL A 160 1.68 -8.48 15.40
CA VAL A 160 0.40 -7.76 15.39
C VAL A 160 0.50 -6.47 14.56
N VAL A 161 1.70 -5.90 14.41
CA VAL A 161 1.90 -4.63 13.70
C VAL A 161 1.30 -4.63 12.28
N PRO A 162 1.46 -5.67 11.44
CA PRO A 162 0.84 -5.71 10.11
C PRO A 162 -0.71 -5.74 10.13
N VAL A 163 -1.35 -6.11 11.24
CA VAL A 163 -2.82 -6.05 11.37
C VAL A 163 -3.30 -4.60 11.36
N PHE A 164 -2.52 -3.68 11.97
CA PHE A 164 -2.80 -2.24 11.86
C PHE A 164 -2.65 -1.74 10.41
N ALA A 165 -1.74 -2.31 9.63
CA ALA A 165 -1.69 -2.03 8.19
C ALA A 165 -3.02 -2.42 7.52
N GLY A 166 -3.58 -3.59 7.82
CA GLY A 166 -4.89 -4.02 7.35
C GLY A 166 -6.01 -3.05 7.75
N PHE A 167 -5.99 -2.55 8.99
CA PHE A 167 -6.96 -1.54 9.45
C PHE A 167 -6.88 -0.23 8.65
N PHE A 168 -5.67 0.34 8.48
CA PHE A 168 -5.50 1.58 7.71
C PHE A 168 -5.82 1.39 6.23
N TYR A 169 -5.51 0.22 5.66
CA TYR A 169 -5.91 -0.12 4.30
C TYR A 169 -7.42 -0.21 4.14
N ALA A 170 -8.14 -0.79 5.11
CA ALA A 170 -9.60 -0.81 5.14
C ALA A 170 -10.18 0.61 5.19
N CYS A 171 -9.65 1.47 6.04
CA CYS A 171 -10.05 2.88 6.10
C CYS A 171 -9.83 3.60 4.76
N ASN A 172 -8.67 3.36 4.09
CA ASN A 172 -8.38 3.88 2.75
C ASN A 172 -9.43 3.43 1.73
N ILE A 173 -9.81 2.13 1.71
CA ILE A 173 -10.86 1.61 0.81
C ILE A 173 -12.22 2.27 1.08
N LEU A 174 -12.59 2.46 2.35
CA LEU A 174 -13.87 3.09 2.70
C LEU A 174 -13.93 4.56 2.29
N VAL A 175 -12.83 5.30 2.47
CA VAL A 175 -12.71 6.69 1.98
C VAL A 175 -12.81 6.73 0.45
N LEU A 176 -12.13 5.80 -0.24
CA LEU A 176 -12.21 5.66 -1.70
C LEU A 176 -13.66 5.46 -2.15
N ARG A 177 -14.37 4.48 -1.56
CA ARG A 177 -15.77 4.16 -1.91
C ARG A 177 -16.71 5.33 -1.65
N ARG A 178 -16.58 6.01 -0.52
CA ARG A 178 -17.52 7.06 -0.10
C ARG A 178 -17.29 8.38 -0.79
N TYR A 179 -16.04 8.79 -0.99
CA TYR A 179 -15.70 10.16 -1.37
C TYR A 179 -14.98 10.28 -2.71
N CYS A 180 -14.29 9.22 -3.16
CA CYS A 180 -13.42 9.26 -4.33
C CYS A 180 -13.89 8.36 -5.49
N SER A 181 -15.11 7.82 -5.44
CA SER A 181 -15.65 6.90 -6.44
C SER A 181 -15.79 7.49 -7.85
N ARG A 182 -15.78 8.82 -7.98
CA ARG A 182 -15.86 9.54 -9.26
C ARG A 182 -14.56 10.21 -9.69
N GLU A 183 -13.48 9.94 -8.95
CA GLU A 183 -12.16 10.49 -9.26
C GLU A 183 -11.46 9.65 -10.32
N SER A 184 -10.64 10.30 -11.15
CA SER A 184 -9.78 9.60 -12.10
C SER A 184 -8.74 8.73 -11.36
N PRO A 185 -8.50 7.47 -11.78
CA PRO A 185 -7.41 6.66 -11.24
C PRO A 185 -6.05 7.36 -11.30
N LEU A 186 -5.78 8.11 -12.39
CA LEU A 186 -4.55 8.88 -12.55
C LEU A 186 -4.44 10.01 -11.52
N ALA A 187 -5.55 10.72 -11.22
CA ALA A 187 -5.57 11.75 -10.19
C ALA A 187 -5.32 11.17 -8.79
N LEU A 188 -5.92 10.03 -8.49
CA LEU A 188 -5.70 9.34 -7.22
C LEU A 188 -4.26 8.84 -7.09
N ALA A 189 -3.68 8.26 -8.15
CA ALA A 189 -2.29 7.84 -8.17
C ALA A 189 -1.33 9.03 -8.01
N PHE A 190 -1.60 10.15 -8.68
CA PHE A 190 -0.82 11.38 -8.53
C PHE A 190 -0.78 11.87 -7.08
N VAL A 191 -1.95 12.00 -6.43
CA VAL A 191 -2.03 12.46 -5.03
C VAL A 191 -1.35 11.48 -4.07
N VAL A 192 -1.50 10.17 -4.28
CA VAL A 192 -0.82 9.15 -3.45
C VAL A 192 0.70 9.32 -3.54
N ASN A 193 1.26 9.44 -4.75
CA ASN A 193 2.71 9.59 -4.90
C ASN A 193 3.20 10.93 -4.33
N LEU A 194 2.44 12.01 -4.48
CA LEU A 194 2.78 13.30 -3.88
C LEU A 194 2.81 13.22 -2.34
N VAL A 195 1.78 12.65 -1.73
CA VAL A 195 1.70 12.45 -0.28
C VAL A 195 2.82 11.53 0.20
N PHE A 196 3.16 10.48 -0.54
CA PHE A 196 4.26 9.57 -0.20
C PHE A 196 5.61 10.27 -0.23
N ILE A 197 5.86 11.15 -1.20
CA ILE A 197 7.08 11.96 -1.24
C ILE A 197 7.13 12.90 -0.02
N VAL A 198 6.04 13.59 0.27
CA VAL A 198 5.98 14.53 1.40
C VAL A 198 6.15 13.80 2.74
N THR A 199 5.38 12.75 2.98
CA THR A 199 5.45 12.00 4.25
C THR A 199 6.77 11.25 4.40
N GLY A 200 7.31 10.71 3.31
CA GLY A 200 8.62 10.06 3.29
C GLY A 200 9.76 11.03 3.57
N SER A 201 9.75 12.20 2.94
CA SER A 201 10.76 13.25 3.19
C SER A 201 10.69 13.81 4.61
N LEU A 202 9.48 14.08 5.11
CA LEU A 202 9.29 14.51 6.50
C LEU A 202 9.72 13.44 7.50
N GLY A 203 9.35 12.17 7.26
CA GLY A 203 9.75 11.05 8.11
C GLY A 203 11.28 10.88 8.13
N ALA A 204 11.93 10.93 6.98
CA ALA A 204 13.39 10.86 6.89
C ALA A 204 14.07 12.01 7.65
N LEU A 205 13.54 13.24 7.51
CA LEU A 205 14.07 14.42 8.21
C LEU A 205 13.89 14.27 9.72
N VAL A 206 12.70 13.88 10.18
CA VAL A 206 12.42 13.67 11.61
C VAL A 206 13.36 12.61 12.20
N MET A 207 13.55 11.48 11.51
CA MET A 207 14.45 10.41 11.97
C MET A 207 15.94 10.80 11.94
N ALA A 208 16.32 11.73 11.07
CA ALA A 208 17.68 12.28 11.06
C ALA A 208 17.94 13.25 12.23
N LEU A 209 16.92 13.96 12.69
CA LEU A 209 17.02 14.95 13.75
C LEU A 209 16.79 14.39 15.16
N LEU A 210 16.03 13.30 15.30
CA LEU A 210 15.72 12.72 16.60
C LEU A 210 16.90 11.88 17.13
N PRO A 211 17.34 12.12 18.39
CA PRO A 211 18.29 11.25 19.07
C PRO A 211 17.59 9.95 19.46
N VAL A 212 17.65 8.94 18.60
CA VAL A 212 17.09 7.60 18.87
C VAL A 212 18.15 6.71 19.50
N ASP A 213 17.77 5.95 20.54
CA ASP A 213 18.63 4.96 21.18
C ASP A 213 19.22 4.00 20.12
N PRO A 214 20.56 3.81 20.10
CA PRO A 214 21.22 2.91 19.16
C PRO A 214 20.67 1.48 19.18
N ALA A 215 20.29 0.95 20.34
CA ALA A 215 19.70 -0.39 20.46
C ALA A 215 18.34 -0.48 19.77
N LEU A 216 17.48 0.52 19.98
CA LEU A 216 16.16 0.59 19.33
C LEU A 216 16.31 0.83 17.83
N ARG A 217 17.26 1.65 17.40
CA ARG A 217 17.57 1.88 15.98
C ARG A 217 18.04 0.60 15.29
N ALA A 218 18.82 -0.24 15.95
CA ALA A 218 19.26 -1.53 15.41
C ALA A 218 18.08 -2.50 15.22
N GLN A 219 17.11 -2.51 16.15
CA GLN A 219 15.93 -3.37 16.07
C GLN A 219 14.91 -2.93 15.01
N LEU A 220 14.75 -1.63 14.81
CA LEU A 220 13.76 -1.03 13.90
C LEU A 220 14.43 -0.16 12.84
N SER A 221 15.57 -0.62 12.30
CA SER A 221 16.41 0.20 11.40
C SER A 221 15.63 0.70 10.18
N VAL A 222 14.71 -0.08 9.63
CA VAL A 222 13.88 0.33 8.48
C VAL A 222 13.08 1.61 8.74
N LEU A 223 12.54 1.78 9.97
CA LEU A 223 11.76 2.96 10.34
C LEU A 223 12.59 4.06 10.96
N LEU A 224 13.57 3.69 11.81
CA LEU A 224 14.31 4.64 12.65
C LEU A 224 15.60 5.16 12.00
N THR A 225 15.93 4.68 10.79
CA THR A 225 16.99 5.26 9.96
C THR A 225 16.37 6.32 9.05
N GLY A 226 16.95 7.52 9.03
CA GLY A 226 16.47 8.61 8.19
C GLY A 226 16.77 8.36 6.71
N TRP A 227 17.93 8.86 6.25
CA TRP A 227 18.34 8.75 4.84
C TRP A 227 19.71 8.06 4.74
N PRO A 228 19.76 6.72 4.57
CA PRO A 228 21.00 5.99 4.35
C PRO A 228 21.61 6.31 2.96
N GLU A 229 22.83 5.82 2.71
CA GLU A 229 23.49 6.01 1.42
C GLU A 229 22.67 5.44 0.27
N LEU A 230 22.48 6.28 -0.76
CA LEU A 230 21.72 5.90 -1.96
C LEU A 230 22.68 5.43 -3.06
N THR A 231 22.85 4.11 -3.17
CA THR A 231 23.69 3.52 -4.22
C THR A 231 22.98 3.48 -5.57
N ALA A 232 23.74 3.53 -6.67
CA ALA A 232 23.16 3.42 -8.02
C ALA A 232 22.37 2.12 -8.23
N VAL A 233 22.81 1.02 -7.63
CA VAL A 233 22.12 -0.27 -7.67
C VAL A 233 20.76 -0.18 -6.96
N LEU A 234 20.71 0.45 -5.79
CA LEU A 234 19.47 0.65 -5.04
C LEU A 234 18.48 1.51 -5.82
N VAL A 235 18.96 2.59 -6.46
CA VAL A 235 18.13 3.44 -7.35
C VAL A 235 17.54 2.62 -8.50
N ALA A 236 18.34 1.77 -9.15
CA ALA A 236 17.87 0.92 -10.25
C ALA A 236 16.81 -0.08 -9.77
N ILE A 237 17.00 -0.70 -8.59
CA ILE A 237 16.00 -1.59 -7.99
C ILE A 237 14.70 -0.83 -7.69
N LEU A 238 14.79 0.34 -7.06
CA LEU A 238 13.61 1.15 -6.71
C LEU A 238 12.87 1.66 -7.95
N ALA A 239 13.59 1.99 -9.02
CA ALA A 239 12.99 2.33 -10.32
C ALA A 239 12.26 1.11 -10.92
N GLY A 240 12.87 -0.08 -10.88
CA GLY A 240 12.23 -1.32 -11.30
C GLY A 240 10.97 -1.64 -10.48
N LEU A 241 11.01 -1.45 -9.16
CA LEU A 241 9.85 -1.58 -8.29
C LEU A 241 8.74 -0.57 -8.61
N ALA A 242 9.08 0.65 -9.02
CA ALA A 242 8.09 1.63 -9.47
C ALA A 242 7.39 1.17 -10.76
N VAL A 243 8.13 0.60 -11.71
CA VAL A 243 7.57 0.02 -12.93
C VAL A 243 6.63 -1.15 -12.59
N LEU A 244 7.07 -2.07 -11.74
CA LEU A 244 6.23 -3.20 -11.29
C LEU A 244 4.96 -2.72 -10.58
N ASN A 245 5.07 -1.67 -9.76
CA ASN A 245 3.92 -1.08 -9.07
C ASN A 245 2.89 -0.50 -10.06
N LEU A 246 3.35 0.21 -11.09
CA LEU A 246 2.47 0.76 -12.11
C LEU A 246 1.73 -0.36 -12.85
N PHE A 247 2.45 -1.37 -13.35
CA PHE A 247 1.83 -2.50 -14.06
C PHE A 247 0.93 -3.35 -13.16
N GLY A 248 1.35 -3.64 -11.92
CA GLY A 248 0.53 -4.37 -10.97
C GLY A 248 -0.81 -3.68 -10.72
N ASN A 249 -0.81 -2.35 -10.54
CA ASN A 249 -2.04 -1.58 -10.34
C ASN A 249 -2.86 -1.37 -11.62
N LEU A 250 -2.28 -1.51 -12.81
CA LEU A 250 -3.04 -1.45 -14.07
C LEU A 250 -3.82 -2.74 -14.33
N PHE A 251 -3.38 -3.87 -13.78
CA PHE A 251 -4.05 -5.17 -13.94
C PHE A 251 -5.12 -5.44 -12.86
N LEU A 252 -5.17 -4.64 -11.80
CA LEU A 252 -6.18 -4.68 -10.75
C LEU A 252 -7.33 -3.72 -11.02
#